data_118261e3e27603108d8acfa1477e0413
#
_entry.id   118261e3e27603108d8acfa1477e0413
#
_cell.length_a   1.000
_cell.length_b   1.000
_cell.length_c   1.000
_cell.angle_alpha   90.00
_cell.angle_beta   90.00
_cell.angle_gamma   90.00
#
_symmetry.space_group_name_H-M   'P 1'
#
loop_
_entity.id
_entity.type
_entity.pdbx_description
1 polymer ?
#
loop_
_entity_poly.entity_id
_entity_poly.type
_entity_poly.pdbx_seq_one_letter_code
_entity_poly.pdbx_strand_id
1 'polypeptide(L)'
;MSESRFSRFFRRATGNTYTDFVNRVRISRACQLLMDTEQQITHICYEVGFNSVANFNRRFLEIKGMKPSDFRRQSLTRFSGAH
;
A
#
# COMPACT_ATOMS: atom_id res chain seq x y z
N MET A 1 -21.79 16.27 0.04
CA MET A 1 -20.67 16.86 0.78
C MET A 1 -19.45 16.94 -0.13
N SER A 2 -18.73 18.06 -0.11
CA SER A 2 -17.57 18.18 -0.96
C SER A 2 -16.40 17.37 -0.39
N GLU A 3 -15.57 16.89 -1.29
CA GLU A 3 -14.41 16.08 -0.93
C GLU A 3 -13.46 16.87 -0.02
N SER A 4 -13.25 18.16 -0.29
CA SER A 4 -12.35 18.97 0.53
C SER A 4 -12.88 19.16 1.95
N ARG A 5 -14.19 19.21 2.11
CA ARG A 5 -14.81 19.33 3.42
C ARG A 5 -14.59 18.05 4.24
N PHE A 6 -14.76 16.90 3.61
CA PHE A 6 -14.50 15.61 4.25
C PHE A 6 -13.03 15.48 4.62
N SER A 7 -12.12 15.90 3.74
CA SER A 7 -10.68 15.82 4.01
C SER A 7 -10.28 16.65 5.22
N ARG A 8 -10.83 17.85 5.37
CA ARG A 8 -10.53 18.69 6.54
C ARG A 8 -11.03 18.04 7.82
N PHE A 9 -12.24 17.50 7.79
CA PHE A 9 -12.79 16.81 8.96
C PHE A 9 -11.92 15.61 9.34
N PHE A 10 -11.54 14.81 8.36
CA PHE A 10 -10.73 13.62 8.59
C PHE A 10 -9.40 13.98 9.24
N ARG A 11 -8.75 15.04 8.73
CA ARG A 11 -7.47 15.47 9.27
C ARG A 11 -7.59 15.92 10.73
N ARG A 12 -8.66 16.63 11.06
CA ARG A 12 -8.89 17.06 12.43
C ARG A 12 -9.10 15.89 13.38
N ALA A 13 -9.78 14.87 12.91
CA ALA A 13 -10.13 13.72 13.75
C ALA A 13 -8.96 12.77 13.94
N THR A 14 -8.11 12.59 12.92
CA THR A 14 -7.08 11.56 12.94
C THR A 14 -5.65 12.10 12.88
N GLY A 15 -5.46 13.38 12.55
CA GLY A 15 -4.14 13.95 12.36
C GLY A 15 -3.52 13.64 11.00
N ASN A 16 -4.20 12.88 10.15
CA ASN A 16 -3.74 12.52 8.80
C ASN A 16 -4.68 13.06 7.75
N THR A 17 -4.19 13.26 6.52
CA THR A 17 -5.05 13.63 5.42
C THR A 17 -5.85 12.41 4.96
N TYR A 18 -6.99 12.68 4.30
CA TYR A 18 -7.79 11.61 3.72
C TYR A 18 -6.99 10.83 2.68
N THR A 19 -6.18 11.54 1.87
CA THR A 19 -5.34 10.92 0.87
C THR A 19 -4.33 9.95 1.51
N ASP A 20 -3.71 10.37 2.61
CA ASP A 20 -2.78 9.51 3.33
C ASP A 20 -3.46 8.25 3.83
N PHE A 21 -4.65 8.40 4.39
CA PHE A 21 -5.42 7.25 4.87
C PHE A 21 -5.73 6.28 3.74
N VAL A 22 -6.20 6.79 2.60
CA VAL A 22 -6.53 5.95 1.45
C VAL A 22 -5.28 5.22 0.95
N ASN A 23 -4.16 5.92 0.88
CA ASN A 23 -2.91 5.29 0.45
C ASN A 23 -2.48 4.19 1.38
N ARG A 24 -2.62 4.38 2.69
CA ARG A 24 -2.28 3.33 3.66
C ARG A 24 -3.18 2.11 3.52
N VAL A 25 -4.46 2.31 3.29
CA VAL A 25 -5.39 1.20 3.05
C VAL A 25 -5.01 0.46 1.78
N ARG A 26 -4.70 1.19 0.70
CA ARG A 26 -4.28 0.59 -0.56
C ARG A 26 -3.00 -0.22 -0.40
N ILE A 27 -2.02 0.33 0.32
CA ILE A 27 -0.76 -0.37 0.56
C ILE A 27 -0.97 -1.62 1.42
N SER A 28 -1.83 -1.56 2.43
CA SER A 28 -2.16 -2.73 3.25
C SER A 28 -2.75 -3.86 2.39
N ARG A 29 -3.65 -3.50 1.49
CA ARG A 29 -4.23 -4.48 0.58
C ARG A 29 -3.18 -5.03 -0.38
N ALA A 30 -2.28 -4.18 -0.87
CA ALA A 30 -1.19 -4.62 -1.72
C ALA A 30 -0.31 -5.63 -0.99
N CYS A 31 -0.03 -5.40 0.27
CA CYS A 31 0.77 -6.32 1.08
C CYS A 31 0.13 -7.70 1.14
N GLN A 32 -1.18 -7.76 1.34
CA GLN A 32 -1.90 -9.04 1.34
C GLN A 32 -1.76 -9.75 0.01
N LEU A 33 -1.95 -9.03 -1.09
CA LEU A 33 -1.82 -9.63 -2.42
C LEU A 33 -0.40 -10.08 -2.71
N LEU A 34 0.59 -9.32 -2.24
CA LEU A 34 1.99 -9.70 -2.41
C LEU A 34 2.32 -11.00 -1.67
N MET A 35 1.70 -11.21 -0.51
CA MET A 35 1.94 -12.41 0.30
C MET A 35 1.10 -13.61 -0.17
N ASP A 36 -0.13 -13.36 -0.57
CA ASP A 36 -1.10 -14.43 -0.80
C ASP A 36 -1.19 -14.87 -2.26
N THR A 37 -0.66 -14.09 -3.19
CA THR A 37 -0.77 -14.40 -4.62
C THR A 37 0.59 -14.28 -5.30
N GLU A 38 0.65 -14.80 -6.54
CA GLU A 38 1.82 -14.67 -7.39
C GLU A 38 1.62 -13.60 -8.45
N GLN A 39 0.62 -12.74 -8.29
CA GLN A 39 0.34 -11.67 -9.24
C GLN A 39 1.54 -10.75 -9.38
N GLN A 40 1.72 -10.21 -10.58
CA GLN A 40 2.79 -9.26 -10.83
C GLN A 40 2.56 -7.99 -10.01
N ILE A 41 3.64 -7.40 -9.54
CA ILE A 41 3.58 -6.18 -8.73
C ILE A 41 2.87 -5.06 -9.48
N THR A 42 3.11 -4.93 -10.79
CA THR A 42 2.42 -3.94 -11.63
C THR A 42 0.92 -4.15 -11.61
N HIS A 43 0.48 -5.38 -11.70
CA HIS A 43 -0.94 -5.70 -11.65
C HIS A 43 -1.54 -5.34 -10.28
N ILE A 44 -0.85 -5.69 -9.21
CA ILE A 44 -1.30 -5.36 -7.85
C ILE A 44 -1.44 -3.85 -7.67
N CYS A 45 -0.48 -3.09 -8.20
CA CYS A 45 -0.49 -1.64 -8.14
C CYS A 45 -1.82 -1.07 -8.67
N TYR A 46 -2.23 -1.50 -9.85
CA TYR A 46 -3.47 -0.99 -10.43
C TYR A 46 -4.71 -1.57 -9.76
N GLU A 47 -4.66 -2.82 -9.33
CA GLU A 47 -5.77 -3.47 -8.67
C GLU A 47 -6.15 -2.80 -7.36
N VAL A 48 -5.17 -2.36 -6.58
CA VAL A 48 -5.45 -1.71 -5.30
C VAL A 48 -5.78 -0.23 -5.45
N GLY A 49 -5.71 0.32 -6.67
CA GLY A 49 -6.20 1.65 -6.94
C GLY A 49 -5.17 2.72 -7.26
N PHE A 50 -3.90 2.36 -7.39
CA PHE A 50 -2.89 3.31 -7.85
C PHE A 50 -2.96 3.40 -9.38
N ASN A 51 -2.65 4.57 -9.91
CA ASN A 51 -2.65 4.79 -11.36
C ASN A 51 -1.24 4.97 -11.93
N SER A 52 -0.22 4.73 -11.12
CA SER A 52 1.18 4.86 -11.53
C SER A 52 2.03 3.95 -10.68
N VAL A 53 2.85 3.13 -11.34
CA VAL A 53 3.77 2.22 -10.64
C VAL A 53 4.80 3.02 -9.84
N ALA A 54 5.28 4.13 -10.38
CA ALA A 54 6.23 4.98 -9.68
C ALA A 54 5.65 5.52 -8.38
N ASN A 55 4.39 5.99 -8.43
CA ASN A 55 3.72 6.48 -7.24
C ASN A 55 3.48 5.37 -6.23
N PHE A 56 3.07 4.20 -6.71
CA PHE A 56 2.87 3.04 -5.85
C PHE A 56 4.17 2.66 -5.12
N ASN A 57 5.27 2.56 -5.86
CA ASN A 57 6.56 2.21 -5.28
C ASN A 57 7.00 3.22 -4.22
N ARG A 58 6.82 4.50 -4.51
CA ARG A 58 7.19 5.56 -3.57
C ARG A 58 6.37 5.48 -2.28
N ARG A 59 5.06 5.32 -2.41
CA ARG A 59 4.19 5.23 -1.24
C ARG A 59 4.44 3.96 -0.45
N PHE A 60 4.68 2.87 -1.14
CA PHE A 60 4.99 1.61 -0.48
C PHE A 60 6.28 1.76 0.35
N LEU A 61 7.30 2.36 -0.24
CA LEU A 61 8.57 2.57 0.45
C LEU A 61 8.38 3.47 1.68
N GLU A 62 7.61 4.54 1.55
CA GLU A 62 7.36 5.45 2.66
C GLU A 62 6.63 4.76 3.81
N ILE A 63 5.67 3.91 3.51
CA ILE A 63 4.82 3.29 4.53
C ILE A 63 5.44 2.04 5.11
N LYS A 64 6.08 1.22 4.28
CA LYS A 64 6.63 -0.07 4.71
C LYS A 64 8.13 -0.08 4.91
N GLY A 65 8.84 0.94 4.44
CA GLY A 65 10.28 1.02 4.60
C GLY A 65 11.06 0.15 3.64
N MET A 66 10.42 -0.47 2.66
CA MET A 66 11.07 -1.30 1.66
C MET A 66 10.25 -1.32 0.38
N LYS A 67 10.85 -1.77 -0.71
CA LYS A 67 10.16 -1.86 -1.99
C LYS A 67 9.20 -3.04 -2.01
N PRO A 68 8.15 -3.01 -2.85
CA PRO A 68 7.22 -4.14 -2.94
C PRO A 68 7.90 -5.47 -3.27
N SER A 69 8.89 -5.47 -4.15
CA SER A 69 9.60 -6.69 -4.50
C SER A 69 10.39 -7.26 -3.32
N ASP A 70 10.99 -6.38 -2.54
CA ASP A 70 11.72 -6.79 -1.36
C ASP A 70 10.78 -7.33 -0.30
N PHE A 71 9.61 -6.70 -0.15
CA PHE A 71 8.59 -7.17 0.78
C PHE A 71 8.12 -8.58 0.41
N ARG A 72 7.86 -8.83 -0.87
CA ARG A 72 7.44 -10.16 -1.32
C ARG A 72 8.52 -11.20 -1.07
N ARG A 73 9.77 -10.87 -1.39
CA ARG A 73 10.89 -11.77 -1.18
C ARG A 73 11.05 -12.11 0.30
N GLN A 74 10.93 -11.11 1.16
CA GLN A 74 11.05 -11.30 2.59
C GLN A 74 9.94 -12.20 3.13
N SER A 75 8.72 -12.05 2.62
CA SER A 75 7.59 -12.88 3.00
C SER A 75 7.81 -14.34 2.60
N LEU A 76 8.30 -14.56 1.38
CA LEU A 76 8.63 -15.91 0.92
C LEU A 76 9.73 -16.54 1.74
N THR A 77 10.76 -15.77 2.05
CA THR A 77 11.88 -16.24 2.87
C THR A 77 11.40 -16.60 4.28
N ARG A 78 10.51 -15.80 4.83
CA ARG A 78 9.94 -16.05 6.15
C ARG A 78 9.17 -17.38 6.18
N PHE A 79 8.40 -17.66 5.14
CA PHE A 79 7.68 -18.93 5.02
C PHE A 79 8.67 -20.08 4.89
N SER A 80 9.68 -19.92 4.06
CA SER A 80 10.70 -20.96 3.87
C SER A 80 11.52 -21.18 5.13
N GLY A 81 11.78 -20.12 5.88
CA GLY A 81 12.56 -20.19 7.09
C GLY A 81 11.84 -20.80 8.28
N ALA A 82 10.53 -20.99 8.15
CA ALA A 82 9.72 -21.56 9.23
C ALA A 82 9.89 -23.07 9.39
N HIS A 83 10.64 -23.66 8.52
CA HIS A 83 10.89 -25.12 8.58
C HIS A 83 11.88 -25.46 9.66
#